data_f16a81b5e5ebb6959003e4761c953b55
#
_entry.id   f16a81b5e5ebb6959003e4761c953b55
#
_cell.length_a   1.000
_cell.length_b   1.000
_cell.length_c   1.000
_cell.angle_alpha   90.00
_cell.angle_beta   90.00
_cell.angle_gamma   90.00
#
_symmetry.space_group_name_H-M   'P 1'
#
loop_
_entity.id
_entity.type
_entity.pdbx_description
1 polymer ?
#
loop_
_entity_poly.entity_id
_entity_poly.type
_entity_poly.pdbx_seq_one_letter_code
_entity_poly.pdbx_strand_id
1 'polypeptide(L)'
;MTNSGPCNRTVFIAGCGRSGTTYLRTIIDAHPDIYIPTESLFIIDYFRYSQFIPKPILQCFFFREPQLRAWYNGSSFPIDNISRTITRIHKYTAKQYNAKLWGQKTPRFIRHIDLFEDYIPNIKWILIYRDPRAVVSSMLKSTRHTYSIDRACIRWIRDNKPIAKLLKSQNQPQNIFILKYETLINDFDNVIKELFNF
;
A
#
# COMPACT_ATOMS: atom_id res chain seq x y z
N MET A 1 -17.43 22.48 -20.07
CA MET A 1 -16.77 22.56 -18.75
C MET A 1 -16.99 21.23 -18.09
N THR A 2 -16.05 20.31 -18.24
CA THR A 2 -16.10 18.95 -17.68
C THR A 2 -15.77 19.05 -16.20
N ASN A 3 -16.76 18.84 -15.39
CA ASN A 3 -16.66 18.74 -13.92
C ASN A 3 -15.81 17.49 -13.60
N SER A 4 -14.48 17.65 -13.56
CA SER A 4 -13.58 16.62 -13.03
C SER A 4 -13.76 16.56 -11.52
N GLY A 5 -14.73 15.76 -11.08
CA GLY A 5 -14.85 15.39 -9.68
C GLY A 5 -13.53 14.83 -9.16
N PRO A 6 -13.28 14.88 -7.83
CA PRO A 6 -12.02 14.46 -7.23
C PRO A 6 -11.64 13.06 -7.71
N CYS A 7 -10.44 12.94 -8.27
CA CYS A 7 -9.92 11.74 -8.92
C CYS A 7 -10.15 10.48 -8.07
N ASN A 8 -10.89 9.53 -8.61
CA ASN A 8 -11.14 8.22 -7.98
C ASN A 8 -9.92 7.29 -8.04
N ARG A 9 -8.76 7.80 -8.39
CA ARG A 9 -7.52 7.03 -8.50
C ARG A 9 -6.81 6.96 -7.15
N THR A 10 -6.35 5.77 -6.82
CA THR A 10 -5.67 5.47 -5.56
C THR A 10 -4.40 4.69 -5.86
N VAL A 11 -3.29 5.05 -5.23
CA VAL A 11 -1.98 4.41 -5.42
C VAL A 11 -1.62 3.57 -4.21
N PHE A 12 -1.37 2.28 -4.42
CA PHE A 12 -0.91 1.39 -3.36
C PHE A 12 0.49 0.86 -3.65
N ILE A 13 1.38 1.04 -2.69
CA ILE A 13 2.75 0.54 -2.73
C ILE A 13 2.84 -0.71 -1.88
N ALA A 14 3.24 -1.83 -2.50
CA ALA A 14 3.39 -3.12 -1.84
C ALA A 14 4.67 -3.84 -2.26
N GLY A 15 5.05 -4.88 -1.51
CA GLY A 15 6.24 -5.67 -1.78
C GLY A 15 6.73 -6.39 -0.53
N CYS A 16 7.84 -7.11 -0.62
CA CYS A 16 8.46 -7.67 0.56
C CYS A 16 9.01 -6.56 1.47
N GLY A 17 8.81 -6.67 2.77
CA GLY A 17 9.49 -5.77 3.71
C GLY A 17 11.00 -5.75 3.48
N ARG A 18 11.64 -4.60 3.62
CA ARG A 18 13.07 -4.35 3.34
C ARG A 18 13.45 -4.28 1.85
N SER A 19 12.47 -4.28 0.95
CA SER A 19 12.68 -4.10 -0.50
C SER A 19 12.68 -2.64 -0.97
N GLY A 20 12.70 -1.66 -0.06
CA GLY A 20 12.71 -0.24 -0.43
C GLY A 20 11.32 0.40 -0.51
N THR A 21 10.25 -0.24 -0.04
CA THR A 21 8.89 0.31 -0.04
C THR A 21 8.77 1.66 0.67
N THR A 22 9.53 1.89 1.75
CA THR A 22 9.54 3.17 2.47
C THR A 22 10.25 4.25 1.65
N TYR A 23 11.37 3.93 1.02
CA TYR A 23 12.09 4.84 0.15
C TYR A 23 11.22 5.28 -1.04
N LEU A 24 10.60 4.31 -1.72
CA LEU A 24 9.67 4.58 -2.82
C LEU A 24 8.47 5.43 -2.37
N ARG A 25 7.90 5.14 -1.20
CA ARG A 25 6.84 5.98 -0.62
C ARG A 25 7.31 7.43 -0.47
N THR A 26 8.49 7.65 0.09
CA THR A 26 9.01 9.01 0.32
C THR A 26 9.16 9.79 -0.99
N ILE A 27 9.60 9.12 -2.05
CA ILE A 27 9.72 9.72 -3.39
C ILE A 27 8.34 10.13 -3.93
N ILE A 28 7.36 9.23 -3.87
CA ILE A 28 6.02 9.49 -4.42
C ILE A 28 5.27 10.52 -3.57
N ASP A 29 5.37 10.45 -2.24
CA ASP A 29 4.75 11.36 -1.30
C ASP A 29 5.36 12.79 -1.33
N ALA A 30 6.53 12.94 -1.96
CA ALA A 30 7.13 14.24 -2.22
C ALA A 30 6.42 15.03 -3.35
N HIS A 31 5.58 14.37 -4.14
CA HIS A 31 4.78 15.04 -5.16
C HIS A 31 3.63 15.84 -4.51
N PRO A 32 3.43 17.13 -4.83
CA PRO A 32 2.47 18.00 -4.12
C PRO A 32 1.02 17.52 -4.22
N ASP A 33 0.68 16.78 -5.26
CA ASP A 33 -0.68 16.28 -5.48
C ASP A 33 -0.95 14.90 -4.86
N ILE A 34 0.04 14.27 -4.21
CA ILE A 34 -0.08 12.90 -3.70
C ILE A 34 0.17 12.89 -2.18
N TYR A 35 -0.68 12.17 -1.45
CA TYR A 35 -0.52 11.94 -0.02
C TYR A 35 -0.54 10.45 0.30
N ILE A 36 0.53 9.94 0.92
CA ILE A 36 0.66 8.55 1.34
C ILE A 36 1.00 8.49 2.83
N PRO A 37 0.04 8.11 3.70
CA PRO A 37 0.26 8.03 5.14
C PRO A 37 1.22 6.88 5.53
N THR A 38 1.44 6.73 6.83
CA THR A 38 2.17 5.59 7.40
C THR A 38 1.45 4.27 7.16
N GLU A 39 2.14 3.15 7.40
CA GLU A 39 1.60 1.78 7.17
C GLU A 39 0.29 1.53 7.92
N SER A 40 -0.62 0.81 7.27
CA SER A 40 -1.96 0.51 7.75
C SER A 40 -2.28 -0.99 7.71
N LEU A 41 -1.54 -1.77 8.48
CA LEU A 41 -1.75 -3.23 8.54
C LEU A 41 -3.17 -3.62 8.95
N PHE A 42 -3.81 -2.82 9.80
CA PHE A 42 -5.16 -3.05 10.29
C PHE A 42 -6.22 -3.13 9.18
N ILE A 43 -6.01 -2.48 8.04
CA ILE A 43 -6.96 -2.52 6.91
C ILE A 43 -7.16 -3.94 6.39
N ILE A 44 -6.10 -4.76 6.35
CA ILE A 44 -6.18 -6.16 5.95
C ILE A 44 -7.16 -6.91 6.85
N ASP A 45 -7.02 -6.75 8.15
CA ASP A 45 -7.84 -7.45 9.13
C ASP A 45 -9.29 -6.98 9.06
N TYR A 46 -9.54 -5.68 8.88
CA TYR A 46 -10.89 -5.17 8.71
C TYR A 46 -11.58 -5.72 7.45
N PHE A 47 -10.90 -5.78 6.32
CA PHE A 47 -11.49 -6.36 5.11
C PHE A 47 -11.75 -7.86 5.27
N ARG A 48 -10.81 -8.61 5.84
CA ARG A 48 -10.93 -10.05 6.03
C ARG A 48 -12.05 -10.44 6.99
N TYR A 49 -12.21 -9.69 8.07
CA TYR A 49 -13.15 -10.04 9.14
C TYR A 49 -14.48 -9.30 9.06
N SER A 50 -14.63 -8.32 8.17
CA SER A 50 -15.86 -7.54 8.02
C SER A 50 -17.11 -8.36 7.75
N GLN A 51 -16.95 -9.54 7.16
CA GLN A 51 -18.05 -10.46 6.84
C GLN A 51 -18.50 -11.31 8.06
N PHE A 52 -17.62 -11.48 9.04
CA PHE A 52 -17.83 -12.39 10.17
C PHE A 52 -18.10 -11.69 11.50
N ILE A 53 -17.67 -10.42 11.63
CA ILE A 53 -17.81 -9.66 12.87
C ILE A 53 -19.01 -8.72 12.76
N PRO A 54 -19.92 -8.71 13.77
CA PRO A 54 -21.04 -7.77 13.79
C PRO A 54 -20.56 -6.31 13.66
N LYS A 55 -21.28 -5.53 12.86
CA LYS A 55 -20.92 -4.14 12.56
C LYS A 55 -20.59 -3.28 13.79
N PRO A 56 -21.36 -3.30 14.91
CA PRO A 56 -21.04 -2.50 16.09
C PRO A 56 -19.69 -2.83 16.72
N ILE A 57 -19.34 -4.13 16.76
CA ILE A 57 -18.08 -4.60 17.31
C ILE A 57 -16.92 -4.16 16.39
N LEU A 58 -17.06 -4.33 15.09
CA LEU A 58 -16.08 -3.93 14.10
C LEU A 58 -15.86 -2.40 14.13
N GLN A 59 -16.93 -1.63 14.30
CA GLN A 59 -16.89 -0.19 14.48
C GLN A 59 -16.08 0.21 15.72
N CYS A 60 -16.32 -0.46 16.84
CA CYS A 60 -15.60 -0.19 18.08
C CYS A 60 -14.08 -0.41 17.92
N PHE A 61 -13.66 -1.50 17.27
CA PHE A 61 -12.25 -1.76 16.97
C PHE A 61 -11.68 -0.73 16.01
N PHE A 62 -12.41 -0.42 14.93
CA PHE A 62 -11.99 0.53 13.92
C PHE A 62 -11.70 1.92 14.52
N PHE A 63 -12.59 2.45 15.34
CA PHE A 63 -12.38 3.76 15.97
C PHE A 63 -11.34 3.77 17.08
N ARG A 64 -10.99 2.62 17.63
CA ARG A 64 -9.91 2.50 18.61
C ARG A 64 -8.52 2.38 17.99
N GLU A 65 -8.44 2.12 16.67
CA GLU A 65 -7.17 1.99 15.98
C GLU A 65 -6.38 3.31 16.02
N PRO A 66 -5.21 3.35 16.70
CA PRO A 66 -4.48 4.61 16.90
C PRO A 66 -4.02 5.27 15.60
N GLN A 67 -3.64 4.47 14.60
CA GLN A 67 -3.20 4.98 13.30
C GLN A 67 -4.36 5.65 12.57
N LEU A 68 -5.54 5.04 12.61
CA LEU A 68 -6.72 5.60 12.00
C LEU A 68 -7.12 6.92 12.68
N ARG A 69 -7.08 6.95 14.02
CA ARG A 69 -7.37 8.17 14.79
C ARG A 69 -6.45 9.33 14.41
N ALA A 70 -5.17 9.05 14.21
CA ALA A 70 -4.20 10.06 13.76
C ALA A 70 -4.54 10.62 12.37
N TRP A 71 -5.14 9.81 11.48
CA TRP A 71 -5.46 10.26 10.12
C TRP A 71 -6.69 11.14 10.05
N TYR A 72 -7.72 10.92 10.85
CA TYR A 72 -8.95 11.71 10.80
C TYR A 72 -9.05 12.79 11.88
N ASN A 73 -7.98 12.94 12.69
CA ASN A 73 -7.89 13.99 13.72
C ASN A 73 -9.17 14.14 14.59
N GLY A 74 -9.76 13.00 14.99
CA GLY A 74 -10.98 12.98 15.81
C GLY A 74 -12.29 13.33 15.08
N SER A 75 -12.26 13.57 13.77
CA SER A 75 -13.47 13.79 12.98
C SER A 75 -14.39 12.57 12.99
N SER A 76 -15.70 12.79 13.06
CA SER A 76 -16.67 11.70 13.01
C SER A 76 -16.98 11.33 11.58
N PHE A 77 -16.91 10.03 11.26
CA PHE A 77 -17.32 9.48 9.97
C PHE A 77 -18.42 8.44 10.18
N PRO A 78 -19.49 8.47 9.37
CA PRO A 78 -20.48 7.40 9.42
C PRO A 78 -19.84 6.10 8.92
N ILE A 79 -19.99 5.03 9.71
CA ILE A 79 -19.55 3.68 9.35
C ILE A 79 -20.75 2.92 8.82
N ASP A 80 -21.05 3.13 7.56
CA ASP A 80 -22.05 2.38 6.80
C ASP A 80 -21.42 1.13 6.14
N ASN A 81 -20.25 1.33 5.56
CA ASN A 81 -19.46 0.31 4.88
C ASN A 81 -17.98 0.61 5.09
N ILE A 82 -17.19 -0.40 5.50
CA ILE A 82 -15.77 -0.22 5.86
C ILE A 82 -14.96 0.33 4.69
N SER A 83 -15.18 -0.20 3.49
CA SER A 83 -14.51 0.27 2.27
C SER A 83 -14.76 1.75 2.02
N ARG A 84 -16.02 2.17 2.07
CA ARG A 84 -16.40 3.58 1.90
C ARG A 84 -15.83 4.44 3.01
N THR A 85 -15.84 3.95 4.24
CA THR A 85 -15.29 4.67 5.40
C THR A 85 -13.79 4.87 5.25
N ILE A 86 -13.03 3.82 4.90
CA ILE A 86 -11.59 3.92 4.64
C ILE A 86 -11.32 4.92 3.53
N THR A 87 -12.05 4.83 2.41
CA THR A 87 -11.90 5.76 1.29
C THR A 87 -12.21 7.21 1.69
N ARG A 88 -13.26 7.45 2.47
CA ARG A 88 -13.62 8.78 2.96
C ARG A 88 -12.54 9.37 3.87
N ILE A 89 -12.00 8.58 4.80
CA ILE A 89 -10.95 9.01 5.71
C ILE A 89 -9.70 9.39 4.93
N HIS A 90 -9.29 8.58 3.96
CA HIS A 90 -8.13 8.89 3.13
C HIS A 90 -8.32 10.15 2.29
N LYS A 91 -9.50 10.30 1.66
CA LYS A 91 -9.82 11.52 0.91
C LYS A 91 -9.86 12.75 1.81
N TYR A 92 -10.42 12.62 3.00
CA TYR A 92 -10.41 13.70 3.99
C TYR A 92 -8.97 14.09 4.37
N THR A 93 -8.15 13.10 4.71
CA THR A 93 -6.76 13.34 5.09
C THR A 93 -5.95 13.94 3.93
N ALA A 94 -6.07 13.42 2.72
CA ALA A 94 -5.42 13.98 1.53
C ALA A 94 -5.79 15.45 1.32
N LYS A 95 -7.07 15.80 1.52
CA LYS A 95 -7.53 17.19 1.43
C LYS A 95 -6.87 18.10 2.46
N GLN A 96 -6.58 17.61 3.69
CA GLN A 96 -5.86 18.39 4.70
C GLN A 96 -4.43 18.74 4.26
N TYR A 97 -3.84 17.92 3.39
CA TYR A 97 -2.52 18.13 2.79
C TYR A 97 -2.57 18.75 1.39
N ASN A 98 -3.73 19.24 0.94
CA ASN A 98 -3.97 19.78 -0.40
C ASN A 98 -3.65 18.81 -1.54
N ALA A 99 -3.62 17.51 -1.25
CA ALA A 99 -3.36 16.47 -2.23
C ALA A 99 -4.61 16.08 -3.02
N LYS A 100 -4.47 15.83 -4.31
CA LYS A 100 -5.55 15.40 -5.22
C LYS A 100 -5.73 13.89 -5.20
N LEU A 101 -4.66 13.16 -4.90
CA LEU A 101 -4.59 11.71 -4.90
C LEU A 101 -4.11 11.21 -3.54
N TRP A 102 -4.74 10.16 -3.04
CA TRP A 102 -4.27 9.48 -1.85
C TRP A 102 -3.73 8.09 -2.18
N GLY A 103 -2.83 7.62 -1.36
CA GLY A 103 -2.28 6.28 -1.50
C GLY A 103 -2.08 5.58 -0.17
N GLN A 104 -1.58 4.36 -0.26
CA GLN A 104 -1.21 3.53 0.89
C GLN A 104 0.13 2.87 0.64
N LYS A 105 0.94 2.75 1.67
CA LYS A 105 2.16 1.95 1.63
C LYS A 105 2.17 0.96 2.79
N THR A 106 1.90 -0.28 2.51
CA THR A 106 2.04 -1.38 3.47
C THR A 106 2.62 -2.58 2.73
N PRO A 107 3.86 -2.98 3.04
CA PRO A 107 4.53 -4.06 2.30
C PRO A 107 3.69 -5.32 2.18
N ARG A 108 3.00 -5.72 3.26
CA ARG A 108 2.20 -6.94 3.34
C ARG A 108 0.97 -6.95 2.42
N PHE A 109 0.54 -5.82 1.88
CA PHE A 109 -0.57 -5.77 0.92
C PHE A 109 -0.33 -6.63 -0.33
N ILE A 110 0.95 -6.88 -0.68
CA ILE A 110 1.34 -7.79 -1.76
C ILE A 110 0.69 -9.18 -1.69
N ARG A 111 0.30 -9.63 -0.50
CA ARG A 111 -0.36 -10.95 -0.29
C ARG A 111 -1.87 -10.88 -0.42
N HIS A 112 -2.44 -9.71 -0.60
CA HIS A 112 -3.87 -9.45 -0.49
C HIS A 112 -4.37 -8.52 -1.60
N ILE A 113 -3.71 -8.50 -2.76
CA ILE A 113 -4.09 -7.64 -3.90
C ILE A 113 -5.56 -7.88 -4.26
N ASP A 114 -5.95 -9.14 -4.49
CA ASP A 114 -7.32 -9.51 -4.85
C ASP A 114 -8.34 -9.00 -3.80
N LEU A 115 -8.02 -9.16 -2.50
CA LEU A 115 -8.86 -8.66 -1.42
C LEU A 115 -9.08 -7.15 -1.50
N PHE A 116 -8.06 -6.38 -1.84
CA PHE A 116 -8.20 -4.93 -1.95
C PHE A 116 -8.99 -4.51 -3.19
N GLU A 117 -8.84 -5.21 -4.30
CA GLU A 117 -9.57 -4.95 -5.53
C GLU A 117 -11.08 -5.16 -5.36
N ASP A 118 -11.49 -6.14 -4.52
CA ASP A 118 -12.90 -6.36 -4.17
C ASP A 118 -13.52 -5.20 -3.38
N TYR A 119 -12.71 -4.47 -2.60
CA TYR A 119 -13.21 -3.43 -1.71
C TYR A 119 -12.95 -2.00 -2.20
N ILE A 120 -11.86 -1.76 -2.91
CA ILE A 120 -11.46 -0.43 -3.37
C ILE A 120 -11.23 -0.48 -4.88
N PRO A 121 -12.16 0.04 -5.68
CA PRO A 121 -12.02 0.01 -7.13
C PRO A 121 -10.92 0.97 -7.62
N ASN A 122 -10.34 0.64 -8.77
CA ASN A 122 -9.38 1.49 -9.49
C ASN A 122 -8.07 1.77 -8.73
N ILE A 123 -7.58 0.81 -7.95
CA ILE A 123 -6.26 0.92 -7.34
C ILE A 123 -5.18 0.80 -8.42
N LYS A 124 -4.24 1.74 -8.43
CA LYS A 124 -2.97 1.60 -9.13
C LYS A 124 -1.95 0.98 -8.18
N TRP A 125 -1.47 -0.21 -8.50
CA TRP A 125 -0.50 -0.93 -7.70
C TRP A 125 0.92 -0.64 -8.15
N ILE A 126 1.79 -0.28 -7.22
CA ILE A 126 3.23 -0.22 -7.45
C ILE A 126 3.86 -1.32 -6.59
N LEU A 127 4.34 -2.37 -7.25
CA LEU A 127 4.89 -3.55 -6.62
C LEU A 127 6.42 -3.50 -6.72
N ILE A 128 7.10 -3.37 -5.58
CA ILE A 128 8.56 -3.31 -5.55
C ILE A 128 9.16 -4.61 -5.02
N TYR A 129 10.17 -5.12 -5.73
CA TYR A 129 10.98 -6.25 -5.30
C TYR A 129 12.47 -5.90 -5.31
N ARG A 130 13.27 -6.72 -4.62
CA ARG A 130 14.70 -6.49 -4.43
C ARG A 130 15.44 -7.82 -4.36
N ASP A 131 16.77 -7.80 -4.65
CA ASP A 131 17.66 -8.95 -4.50
C ASP A 131 17.45 -9.65 -3.15
N PRO A 132 17.19 -10.98 -3.14
CA PRO A 132 16.94 -11.74 -1.91
C PRO A 132 18.06 -11.63 -0.88
N ARG A 133 19.32 -11.63 -1.33
CA ARG A 133 20.50 -11.52 -0.45
C ARG A 133 20.50 -10.21 0.33
N ALA A 134 20.18 -9.10 -0.35
CA ALA A 134 20.11 -7.79 0.26
C ALA A 134 18.93 -7.68 1.24
N VAL A 135 17.77 -8.25 0.90
CA VAL A 135 16.58 -8.26 1.76
C VAL A 135 16.81 -9.12 3.00
N VAL A 136 17.31 -10.35 2.85
CA VAL A 136 17.61 -11.27 3.95
C VAL A 136 18.63 -10.65 4.89
N SER A 137 19.76 -10.14 4.38
CA SER A 137 20.77 -9.44 5.19
C SER A 137 20.16 -8.27 5.98
N SER A 138 19.29 -7.46 5.34
CA SER A 138 18.60 -6.35 6.01
C SER A 138 17.59 -6.81 7.06
N MET A 139 16.95 -7.97 6.88
CA MET A 139 16.07 -8.56 7.89
C MET A 139 16.82 -9.05 9.10
N LEU A 140 17.97 -9.71 8.91
CA LEU A 140 18.82 -10.21 9.99
C LEU A 140 19.40 -9.09 10.86
N LYS A 141 19.70 -7.94 10.25
CA LYS A 141 20.20 -6.75 10.96
C LYS A 141 19.09 -5.93 11.63
N SER A 142 17.82 -6.33 11.49
CA SER A 142 16.69 -5.55 12.03
C SER A 142 16.55 -5.73 13.53
N THR A 143 16.56 -4.64 14.28
CA THR A 143 16.29 -4.63 15.72
C THR A 143 14.81 -4.79 16.08
N ARG A 144 13.89 -4.57 15.12
CA ARG A 144 12.44 -4.65 15.36
C ARG A 144 11.91 -6.07 15.40
N HIS A 145 12.57 -6.99 14.69
CA HIS A 145 12.15 -8.39 14.59
C HIS A 145 13.38 -9.27 14.51
N THR A 146 13.42 -10.31 15.32
CA THR A 146 14.46 -11.34 15.24
C THR A 146 14.09 -12.34 14.14
N TYR A 147 14.90 -12.39 13.10
CA TYR A 147 14.76 -13.35 11.99
C TYR A 147 15.92 -14.35 12.04
N SER A 148 15.62 -15.64 11.85
CA SER A 148 16.59 -16.61 11.35
C SER A 148 16.70 -16.48 9.83
N ILE A 149 17.80 -16.97 9.26
CA ILE A 149 18.02 -16.99 7.79
C ILE A 149 16.84 -17.64 7.08
N ASP A 150 16.42 -18.83 7.55
CA ASP A 150 15.32 -19.59 6.95
C ASP A 150 14.01 -18.81 6.94
N ARG A 151 13.67 -18.20 8.08
CA ARG A 151 12.45 -17.37 8.17
C ARG A 151 12.49 -16.16 7.24
N ALA A 152 13.65 -15.53 7.10
CA ALA A 152 13.83 -14.41 6.20
C ALA A 152 13.69 -14.84 4.73
N CYS A 153 14.29 -15.96 4.35
CA CYS A 153 14.19 -16.55 3.01
C CYS A 153 12.75 -16.96 2.67
N ILE A 154 12.09 -17.70 3.56
CA ILE A 154 10.68 -18.12 3.39
C ILE A 154 9.79 -16.88 3.23
N ARG A 155 10.01 -15.84 4.03
CA ARG A 155 9.26 -14.59 3.93
C ARG A 155 9.47 -13.92 2.57
N TRP A 156 10.73 -13.82 2.11
CA TRP A 156 11.04 -13.24 0.80
C TRP A 156 10.35 -13.99 -0.33
N ILE A 157 10.44 -15.33 -0.34
CA ILE A 157 9.81 -16.19 -1.35
C ILE A 157 8.29 -15.96 -1.36
N ARG A 158 7.65 -16.02 -0.18
CA ARG A 158 6.20 -15.85 -0.06
C ARG A 158 5.73 -14.49 -0.54
N ASP A 159 6.43 -13.42 -0.16
CA ASP A 159 6.04 -12.05 -0.47
C ASP A 159 6.29 -11.69 -1.94
N ASN A 160 7.25 -12.35 -2.62
CA ASN A 160 7.53 -12.11 -4.04
C ASN A 160 6.82 -13.11 -4.99
N LYS A 161 6.14 -14.14 -4.47
CA LYS A 161 5.38 -15.09 -5.30
C LYS A 161 4.35 -14.42 -6.22
N PRO A 162 3.55 -13.42 -5.78
CA PRO A 162 2.64 -12.69 -6.66
C PRO A 162 3.38 -11.95 -7.78
N ILE A 163 4.48 -11.25 -7.48
CA ILE A 163 5.29 -10.55 -8.48
C ILE A 163 5.87 -11.53 -9.51
N ALA A 164 6.42 -12.65 -9.04
CA ALA A 164 6.97 -13.67 -9.93
C ALA A 164 5.91 -14.27 -10.87
N LYS A 165 4.66 -14.42 -10.40
CA LYS A 165 3.53 -14.85 -11.23
C LYS A 165 3.20 -13.79 -12.29
N LEU A 166 3.14 -12.52 -11.92
CA LEU A 166 2.86 -11.41 -12.84
C LEU A 166 3.95 -11.26 -13.90
N LEU A 167 5.23 -11.36 -13.54
CA LEU A 167 6.35 -11.26 -14.47
C LEU A 167 6.38 -12.40 -15.51
N LYS A 168 5.79 -13.56 -15.19
CA LYS A 168 5.65 -14.70 -16.12
C LYS A 168 4.40 -14.64 -16.97
N SER A 169 3.45 -13.77 -16.64
CA SER A 169 2.20 -13.61 -17.38
C SER A 169 2.43 -12.86 -18.69
N GLN A 170 1.86 -13.35 -19.78
CA GLN A 170 1.86 -12.65 -21.07
C GLN A 170 0.99 -11.38 -21.04
N ASN A 171 -0.03 -11.34 -20.17
CA ASN A 171 -0.92 -10.21 -20.02
C ASN A 171 -0.78 -9.64 -18.59
N GLN A 172 0.03 -8.62 -18.45
CA GLN A 172 0.11 -7.90 -17.17
C GLN A 172 -1.07 -6.93 -17.05
N PRO A 173 -1.73 -6.88 -15.87
CA PRO A 173 -2.80 -5.90 -15.64
C PRO A 173 -2.30 -4.46 -15.79
N GLN A 174 -3.04 -3.62 -16.50
CA GLN A 174 -2.68 -2.22 -16.75
C GLN A 174 -2.64 -1.36 -15.46
N ASN A 175 -3.23 -1.83 -14.39
CA ASN A 175 -3.23 -1.16 -13.09
C ASN A 175 -2.08 -1.58 -12.19
N ILE A 176 -1.09 -2.35 -12.68
CA ILE A 176 0.07 -2.82 -11.90
C ILE A 176 1.37 -2.36 -12.55
N PHE A 177 2.18 -1.63 -11.80
CA PHE A 177 3.55 -1.27 -12.13
C PHE A 177 4.51 -2.10 -11.29
N ILE A 178 5.39 -2.89 -11.92
CA ILE A 178 6.37 -3.72 -11.22
C ILE A 178 7.73 -3.08 -11.31
N LEU A 179 8.35 -2.83 -10.16
CA LEU A 179 9.62 -2.12 -10.04
C LEU A 179 10.67 -2.97 -9.32
N LYS A 180 11.85 -3.09 -9.90
CA LYS A 180 13.01 -3.63 -9.22
C LYS A 180 13.74 -2.51 -8.46
N TYR A 181 14.06 -2.72 -7.18
CA TYR A 181 14.73 -1.72 -6.35
C TYR A 181 16.05 -1.25 -6.95
N GLU A 182 16.85 -2.20 -7.48
CA GLU A 182 18.15 -1.90 -8.07
C GLU A 182 18.01 -1.02 -9.34
N THR A 183 16.96 -1.21 -10.14
CA THR A 183 16.67 -0.34 -11.29
C THR A 183 16.31 1.07 -10.84
N LEU A 184 15.50 1.20 -9.78
CA LEU A 184 15.18 2.52 -9.21
C LEU A 184 16.43 3.29 -8.76
N ILE A 185 17.44 2.59 -8.23
CA ILE A 185 18.68 3.25 -7.77
C ILE A 185 19.62 3.59 -8.92
N ASN A 186 19.73 2.71 -9.91
CA ASN A 186 20.69 2.86 -11.01
C ASN A 186 20.20 3.75 -12.14
N ASP A 187 18.89 3.88 -12.31
CA ASP A 187 18.25 4.64 -13.39
C ASP A 187 17.06 5.44 -12.86
N PHE A 188 17.34 6.24 -11.84
CA PHE A 188 16.33 6.95 -11.06
C PHE A 188 15.41 7.82 -11.93
N ASP A 189 15.98 8.68 -12.77
CA ASP A 189 15.22 9.68 -13.53
C ASP A 189 14.23 9.04 -14.51
N ASN A 190 14.66 8.01 -15.24
CA ASN A 190 13.79 7.31 -16.18
C ASN A 190 12.68 6.53 -15.44
N VAL A 191 13.04 5.82 -14.38
CA VAL A 191 12.07 5.07 -13.56
C VAL A 191 11.02 5.99 -12.98
N ILE A 192 11.40 7.14 -12.44
CA ILE A 192 10.46 8.11 -11.87
C ILE A 192 9.56 8.71 -12.94
N LYS A 193 10.10 9.02 -14.11
CA LYS A 193 9.29 9.49 -15.25
C LYS A 193 8.26 8.46 -15.69
N GLU A 194 8.64 7.19 -15.82
CA GLU A 194 7.72 6.10 -16.15
C GLU A 194 6.64 5.91 -15.06
N LEU A 195 7.07 5.96 -13.79
CA LEU A 195 6.19 5.79 -12.64
C LEU A 195 5.09 6.88 -12.57
N PHE A 196 5.43 8.13 -12.84
CA PHE A 196 4.46 9.22 -12.83
C PHE A 196 3.59 9.29 -14.10
N ASN A 197 4.01 8.65 -15.17
CA ASN A 197 3.18 8.46 -16.36
C ASN A 197 2.20 7.28 -16.23
N PHE A 198 2.48 6.32 -15.34
CA PHE A 198 1.61 5.20 -15.01
C PHE A 198 0.40 5.67 -14.24
#